data_2bdd602590374ee4973ad1ee3fad24d6
#
_entry.id   2bdd602590374ee4973ad1ee3fad24d6
#
_cell.length_a   1.000
_cell.length_b   1.000
_cell.length_c   1.000
_cell.angle_alpha   90.00
_cell.angle_beta   90.00
_cell.angle_gamma   90.00
#
_symmetry.space_group_name_H-M   'P 1'
#
loop_
_entity.id
_entity.type
_entity.pdbx_description
1 polymer ?
#
loop_
_entity_poly.entity_id
_entity_poly.type
_entity_poly.pdbx_seq_one_letter_code
_entity_poly.pdbx_strand_id
1 'polypeptide(L)'
;MKKFLIILLITIVTALCVFLGFRSRYNNGIVVTQFESQLASSMGYMIETKNNEIIMIDGGLPEDSEHIEDAILAKGGIVEAWFITHAHDGHYGALLEIIESGKVQINNIYASFNSAEWYETYDNDNYISIKHMLDVLDSEEVRNTVHAVSLRQEIHVDNLFFKILKANSPEQTINAGNNQSIVIKVSNNIKSMIFLGDLGSEYEEEFLLNNLDEIEADAVQVAHHGQAGVSDRIYNAINPKICFWPIPDWIWSNNPVDGSSTGSWKILETREWIEKIGAENYVAKDGDITINIH
;
A
#
# COMPACT_ATOMS: atom_id res chain seq x y z
N MET A 1 -33.50 -30.33 36.42
CA MET A 1 -32.04 -30.43 36.22
C MET A 1 -31.66 -30.85 34.78
N LYS A 2 -32.05 -32.03 34.27
CA LYS A 2 -31.63 -32.49 32.91
C LYS A 2 -31.99 -31.52 31.75
N LYS A 3 -33.20 -30.93 31.75
CA LYS A 3 -33.59 -29.95 30.70
C LYS A 3 -32.78 -28.66 30.77
N PHE A 4 -32.43 -28.19 31.96
CA PHE A 4 -31.60 -26.99 32.12
C PHE A 4 -30.15 -27.25 31.64
N LEU A 5 -29.61 -28.41 31.92
CA LEU A 5 -28.27 -28.81 31.44
C LEU A 5 -28.21 -28.88 29.89
N ILE A 6 -29.27 -29.41 29.26
CA ILE A 6 -29.34 -29.52 27.80
C ILE A 6 -29.40 -28.12 27.16
N ILE A 7 -30.21 -27.23 27.73
CA ILE A 7 -30.30 -25.84 27.20
C ILE A 7 -28.96 -25.11 27.34
N LEU A 8 -28.29 -25.24 28.49
CA LEU A 8 -26.97 -24.66 28.72
C LEU A 8 -25.92 -25.20 27.73
N LEU A 9 -25.93 -26.49 27.47
CA LEU A 9 -25.02 -27.15 26.52
C LEU A 9 -25.25 -26.63 25.09
N ILE A 10 -26.51 -26.49 24.66
CA ILE A 10 -26.88 -25.95 23.33
C ILE A 10 -26.42 -24.51 23.21
N THR A 11 -26.60 -23.69 24.24
CA THR A 11 -26.15 -22.26 24.20
C THR A 11 -24.62 -22.14 24.12
N ILE A 12 -23.90 -22.99 24.84
CA ILE A 12 -22.41 -23.03 24.78
C ILE A 12 -21.94 -23.49 23.40
N VAL A 13 -22.54 -24.52 22.82
CA VAL A 13 -22.19 -25.02 21.49
C VAL A 13 -22.51 -24.00 20.41
N THR A 14 -23.67 -23.34 20.47
CA THR A 14 -23.99 -22.25 19.52
C THR A 14 -23.07 -21.06 19.67
N ALA A 15 -22.74 -20.63 20.88
CA ALA A 15 -21.78 -19.56 21.10
C ALA A 15 -20.38 -19.92 20.60
N LEU A 16 -19.95 -21.17 20.79
CA LEU A 16 -18.67 -21.68 20.28
C LEU A 16 -18.68 -21.77 18.74
N CYS A 17 -19.76 -22.24 18.12
CA CYS A 17 -19.89 -22.28 16.66
C CYS A 17 -19.89 -20.88 16.04
N VAL A 18 -20.57 -19.92 16.67
CA VAL A 18 -20.56 -18.51 16.26
C VAL A 18 -19.17 -17.93 16.41
N PHE A 19 -18.50 -18.16 17.55
CA PHE A 19 -17.13 -17.70 17.79
C PHE A 19 -16.12 -18.33 16.80
N LEU A 20 -16.20 -19.63 16.56
CA LEU A 20 -15.36 -20.31 15.58
C LEU A 20 -15.68 -19.86 14.15
N GLY A 21 -16.94 -19.59 13.84
CA GLY A 21 -17.34 -19.04 12.55
C GLY A 21 -16.84 -17.59 12.34
N PHE A 22 -16.89 -16.77 13.38
CA PHE A 22 -16.27 -15.42 13.37
C PHE A 22 -14.76 -15.51 13.20
N ARG A 23 -14.09 -16.36 13.97
CA ARG A 23 -12.64 -16.56 13.89
C ARG A 23 -12.22 -17.13 12.53
N SER A 24 -13.01 -18.03 11.94
CA SER A 24 -12.76 -18.56 10.59
C SER A 24 -12.92 -17.51 9.49
N ARG A 25 -13.89 -16.60 9.60
CA ARG A 25 -14.05 -15.49 8.64
C ARG A 25 -12.92 -14.45 8.77
N TYR A 26 -12.51 -14.15 9.99
CA TYR A 26 -11.37 -13.24 10.24
C TYR A 26 -10.05 -13.83 9.75
N ASN A 27 -9.89 -15.15 9.79
CA ASN A 27 -8.67 -15.85 9.37
C ASN A 27 -8.54 -16.08 7.86
N ASN A 28 -9.55 -15.76 7.04
CA ASN A 28 -9.54 -16.05 5.62
C ASN A 28 -9.42 -14.78 4.74
N GLY A 29 -9.42 -13.60 5.34
CA GLY A 29 -9.23 -12.32 4.64
C GLY A 29 -7.78 -11.86 4.63
N ILE A 30 -7.59 -10.67 4.06
CA ILE A 30 -6.36 -9.88 4.17
C ILE A 30 -6.70 -8.65 5.03
N VAL A 31 -6.06 -8.53 6.18
CA VAL A 31 -6.26 -7.38 7.07
C VAL A 31 -5.31 -6.27 6.64
N VAL A 32 -5.87 -5.15 6.21
CA VAL A 32 -5.13 -3.98 5.70
C VAL A 32 -5.52 -2.77 6.53
N THR A 33 -4.54 -2.07 7.07
CA THR A 33 -4.69 -0.73 7.64
C THR A 33 -4.10 0.27 6.66
N GLN A 34 -4.91 1.21 6.18
CA GLN A 34 -4.47 2.42 5.49
C GLN A 34 -4.24 3.49 6.55
N PHE A 35 -3.04 4.05 6.63
CA PHE A 35 -2.76 5.17 7.52
C PHE A 35 -3.38 6.46 7.01
N GLU A 36 -3.71 7.36 7.93
CA GLU A 36 -4.24 8.66 7.57
C GLU A 36 -3.21 9.50 6.80
N SER A 37 -3.70 10.40 5.96
CA SER A 37 -2.91 11.35 5.19
C SER A 37 -3.47 12.75 5.45
N GLN A 38 -2.81 13.53 6.30
CA GLN A 38 -3.31 14.84 6.74
C GLN A 38 -2.65 16.01 6.01
N LEU A 39 -1.32 16.01 5.94
CA LEU A 39 -0.56 17.19 5.52
C LEU A 39 -0.41 17.27 4.00
N ALA A 40 -0.02 16.19 3.38
CA ALA A 40 0.17 16.11 1.94
C ALA A 40 -0.23 14.72 1.44
N SER A 41 -0.13 14.52 0.13
CA SER A 41 -0.31 13.19 -0.44
C SER A 41 0.78 12.27 0.08
N SER A 42 0.42 11.33 0.92
CA SER A 42 1.32 10.31 1.46
C SER A 42 0.64 8.94 1.41
N MET A 43 1.45 7.89 1.33
CA MET A 43 0.97 6.54 1.22
C MET A 43 1.66 5.64 2.24
N GLY A 44 0.89 5.04 3.13
CA GLY A 44 1.35 4.05 4.09
C GLY A 44 0.27 3.01 4.38
N TYR A 45 0.65 1.74 4.30
CA TYR A 45 -0.24 0.63 4.63
C TYR A 45 0.47 -0.39 5.51
N MET A 46 -0.26 -0.91 6.49
CA MET A 46 0.14 -2.07 7.28
C MET A 46 -0.76 -3.25 6.94
N ILE A 47 -0.16 -4.40 6.66
CA ILE A 47 -0.86 -5.65 6.39
C ILE A 47 -0.51 -6.63 7.50
N GLU A 48 -1.52 -7.24 8.09
CA GLU A 48 -1.35 -8.25 9.14
C GLU A 48 -1.59 -9.65 8.56
N THR A 49 -0.63 -10.56 8.78
CA THR A 49 -0.78 -11.96 8.42
C THR A 49 -1.65 -12.71 9.42
N LYS A 50 -1.96 -13.97 9.10
CA LYS A 50 -2.71 -14.86 9.97
C LYS A 50 -2.04 -15.09 11.32
N ASN A 51 -0.71 -15.04 11.38
CA ASN A 51 0.09 -15.22 12.61
C ASN A 51 0.47 -13.88 13.25
N ASN A 52 -0.15 -12.76 12.82
CA ASN A 52 0.09 -11.39 13.26
C ASN A 52 1.50 -10.86 12.91
N GLU A 53 2.13 -11.40 11.88
CA GLU A 53 3.33 -10.79 11.30
C GLU A 53 2.93 -9.52 10.55
N ILE A 54 3.79 -8.52 10.55
CA ILE A 54 3.52 -7.20 9.97
C ILE A 54 4.29 -7.04 8.67
N ILE A 55 3.58 -6.60 7.65
CA ILE A 55 4.13 -6.16 6.39
C ILE A 55 3.74 -4.70 6.18
N MET A 56 4.70 -3.87 5.75
CA MET A 56 4.46 -2.49 5.36
C MET A 56 4.54 -2.34 3.85
N ILE A 57 3.64 -1.52 3.29
CA ILE A 57 3.71 -1.03 1.91
C ILE A 57 3.78 0.49 2.00
N ASP A 58 4.90 1.05 1.60
CA ASP A 58 5.26 2.44 1.81
C ASP A 58 5.21 2.87 3.29
N GLY A 59 5.45 4.12 3.61
CA GLY A 59 5.53 4.58 4.98
C GLY A 59 5.12 6.05 5.16
N GLY A 60 4.65 6.71 4.10
CA GLY A 60 4.27 8.11 4.22
C GLY A 60 5.46 9.06 4.28
N LEU A 61 5.17 10.30 4.71
CA LEU A 61 6.15 11.38 4.89
C LEU A 61 7.00 11.16 6.16
N PRO A 62 8.13 11.85 6.32
CA PRO A 62 8.89 11.84 7.57
C PRO A 62 8.04 12.21 8.80
N GLU A 63 7.11 13.14 8.65
CA GLU A 63 6.19 13.59 9.70
C GLU A 63 5.19 12.51 10.14
N ASP A 64 4.94 11.50 9.33
CA ASP A 64 4.06 10.38 9.65
C ASP A 64 4.77 9.31 10.52
N SER A 65 6.10 9.43 10.72
CA SER A 65 6.95 8.41 11.32
C SER A 65 6.57 8.03 12.74
N GLU A 66 6.30 9.00 13.62
CA GLU A 66 5.91 8.73 15.03
C GLU A 66 4.62 7.92 15.10
N HIS A 67 3.63 8.30 14.30
CA HIS A 67 2.33 7.62 14.23
C HIS A 67 2.47 6.17 13.73
N ILE A 68 3.23 5.96 12.65
CA ILE A 68 3.45 4.64 12.06
C ILE A 68 4.31 3.78 12.98
N GLU A 69 5.38 4.34 13.58
CA GLU A 69 6.23 3.65 14.56
C GLU A 69 5.41 3.15 15.75
N ASP A 70 4.55 4.00 16.32
CA ASP A 70 3.67 3.63 17.43
C ASP A 70 2.71 2.51 17.05
N ALA A 71 2.14 2.54 15.85
CA ALA A 71 1.27 1.47 15.35
C ALA A 71 2.03 0.14 15.22
N ILE A 72 3.26 0.15 14.71
CA ILE A 72 4.13 -1.03 14.60
C ILE A 72 4.51 -1.54 15.99
N LEU A 73 4.92 -0.66 16.91
CA LEU A 73 5.30 -1.02 18.28
C LEU A 73 4.13 -1.63 19.06
N ALA A 74 2.90 -1.13 18.86
CA ALA A 74 1.69 -1.71 19.44
C ALA A 74 1.41 -3.15 18.98
N LYS A 75 2.00 -3.56 17.86
CA LYS A 75 1.90 -4.91 17.28
C LYS A 75 3.15 -5.78 17.55
N GLY A 76 4.11 -5.31 18.34
CA GLY A 76 5.28 -6.07 18.74
C GLY A 76 6.62 -5.55 18.20
N GLY A 77 6.61 -4.53 17.35
CA GLY A 77 7.83 -3.82 16.92
C GLY A 77 8.69 -4.56 15.90
N ILE A 78 8.15 -5.55 15.20
CA ILE A 78 8.86 -6.30 14.16
C ILE A 78 8.09 -6.19 12.84
N VAL A 79 8.77 -5.76 11.78
CA VAL A 79 8.28 -5.74 10.39
C VAL A 79 9.01 -6.83 9.61
N GLU A 80 8.28 -7.84 9.14
CA GLU A 80 8.84 -8.95 8.39
C GLU A 80 9.27 -8.54 6.98
N ALA A 81 8.47 -7.66 6.34
CA ALA A 81 8.75 -7.14 5.02
C ALA A 81 8.23 -5.70 4.90
N TRP A 82 9.06 -4.80 4.38
CA TRP A 82 8.69 -3.43 4.05
C TRP A 82 8.90 -3.21 2.55
N PHE A 83 7.83 -3.00 1.82
CA PHE A 83 7.90 -2.72 0.39
C PHE A 83 7.85 -1.21 0.17
N ILE A 84 8.74 -0.68 -0.67
CA ILE A 84 8.71 0.72 -1.11
C ILE A 84 8.38 0.74 -2.60
N THR A 85 7.28 1.41 -2.95
CA THR A 85 6.80 1.44 -4.32
C THR A 85 7.73 2.23 -5.23
N HIS A 86 8.12 3.44 -4.84
CA HIS A 86 9.04 4.29 -5.58
C HIS A 86 9.74 5.32 -4.68
N ALA A 87 10.64 6.10 -5.27
CA ALA A 87 11.59 6.94 -4.55
C ALA A 87 11.09 8.38 -4.30
N HIS A 88 9.83 8.58 -3.89
CA HIS A 88 9.35 9.88 -3.41
C HIS A 88 9.13 9.86 -1.90
N ASP A 89 9.40 10.98 -1.23
CA ASP A 89 9.39 11.13 0.23
C ASP A 89 8.04 10.79 0.87
N GLY A 90 6.93 11.06 0.21
CA GLY A 90 5.59 10.65 0.63
C GLY A 90 5.36 9.12 0.69
N HIS A 91 6.35 8.31 0.30
CA HIS A 91 6.28 6.85 0.28
C HIS A 91 7.33 6.19 1.17
N TYR A 92 8.52 6.78 1.28
CA TYR A 92 9.61 6.21 2.10
C TYR A 92 9.97 7.03 3.34
N GLY A 93 9.44 8.26 3.48
CA GLY A 93 9.89 9.22 4.48
C GLY A 93 9.91 8.66 5.89
N ALA A 94 8.81 8.10 6.37
CA ALA A 94 8.75 7.53 7.70
C ALA A 94 9.66 6.29 7.87
N LEU A 95 9.92 5.52 6.80
CA LEU A 95 10.86 4.40 6.90
C LEU A 95 12.25 4.87 7.34
N LEU A 96 12.76 5.99 6.80
CA LEU A 96 14.10 6.49 7.15
C LEU A 96 14.15 6.93 8.61
N GLU A 97 13.14 7.66 9.09
CA GLU A 97 13.04 8.10 10.48
C GLU A 97 12.93 6.91 11.44
N ILE A 98 12.18 5.88 11.06
CA ILE A 98 12.03 4.64 11.85
C ILE A 98 13.33 3.84 11.88
N ILE A 99 14.08 3.78 10.78
CA ILE A 99 15.43 3.19 10.76
C ILE A 99 16.33 3.96 11.73
N GLU A 100 16.35 5.29 11.69
CA GLU A 100 17.18 6.12 12.55
C GLU A 100 16.79 5.99 14.03
N SER A 101 15.49 5.84 14.35
CA SER A 101 15.02 5.65 15.72
C SER A 101 15.55 4.36 16.35
N GLY A 102 15.75 3.33 15.55
CA GLY A 102 16.23 2.01 15.98
C GLY A 102 15.28 1.25 16.91
N LYS A 103 14.00 1.68 17.05
CA LYS A 103 13.03 1.04 17.96
C LYS A 103 12.30 -0.13 17.31
N VAL A 104 12.19 -0.11 15.98
CA VAL A 104 11.51 -1.15 15.18
C VAL A 104 12.55 -2.06 14.53
N GLN A 105 12.36 -3.36 14.64
CA GLN A 105 13.14 -4.33 13.90
C GLN A 105 12.54 -4.51 12.50
N ILE A 106 13.32 -4.23 11.46
CA ILE A 106 12.94 -4.44 10.06
C ILE A 106 13.77 -5.59 9.49
N ASN A 107 13.09 -6.70 9.16
CA ASN A 107 13.79 -7.91 8.70
C ASN A 107 14.15 -7.84 7.22
N ASN A 108 13.27 -7.29 6.38
CA ASN A 108 13.50 -7.17 4.94
C ASN A 108 12.89 -5.89 4.39
N ILE A 109 13.61 -5.19 3.50
CA ILE A 109 13.14 -4.05 2.72
C ILE A 109 13.18 -4.47 1.25
N TYR A 110 12.04 -4.41 0.57
CA TYR A 110 11.89 -4.77 -0.83
C TYR A 110 11.61 -3.54 -1.67
N ALA A 111 12.49 -3.24 -2.61
CA ALA A 111 12.35 -2.08 -3.50
C ALA A 111 13.03 -2.34 -4.84
N SER A 112 12.82 -1.44 -5.80
CA SER A 112 13.53 -1.45 -7.07
C SER A 112 13.79 0.00 -7.48
N PHE A 113 15.05 0.45 -7.34
CA PHE A 113 15.45 1.83 -7.62
C PHE A 113 16.46 1.90 -8.76
N ASN A 114 16.48 3.03 -9.47
CA ASN A 114 17.53 3.38 -10.39
C ASN A 114 18.73 3.97 -9.65
N SER A 115 19.82 4.26 -10.38
CA SER A 115 20.98 4.92 -9.77
C SER A 115 20.68 6.39 -9.45
N ALA A 116 21.46 6.98 -8.53
CA ALA A 116 21.36 8.38 -8.18
C ALA A 116 21.49 9.30 -9.41
N GLU A 117 22.40 8.97 -10.36
CA GLU A 117 22.61 9.74 -11.59
C GLU A 117 21.40 9.70 -12.52
N TRP A 118 20.65 8.57 -12.50
CA TRP A 118 19.40 8.47 -13.24
C TRP A 118 18.36 9.46 -12.70
N TYR A 119 18.19 9.50 -11.35
CA TYR A 119 17.26 10.43 -10.71
C TYR A 119 17.71 11.89 -10.88
N GLU A 120 19.01 12.20 -10.79
CA GLU A 120 19.55 13.53 -11.09
C GLU A 120 19.14 14.00 -12.47
N THR A 121 19.06 13.10 -13.44
CA THR A 121 18.74 13.39 -14.84
C THR A 121 17.25 13.52 -15.10
N TYR A 122 16.43 12.63 -14.54
CA TYR A 122 15.04 12.43 -14.95
C TYR A 122 14.02 12.81 -13.85
N ASP A 123 14.47 13.00 -12.60
CA ASP A 123 13.63 13.38 -11.45
C ASP A 123 14.40 14.35 -10.54
N ASN A 124 14.95 15.41 -11.16
CA ASN A 124 15.89 16.33 -10.52
C ASN A 124 15.30 17.08 -9.33
N ASP A 125 14.00 17.36 -9.33
CA ASP A 125 13.33 18.10 -8.25
C ASP A 125 13.37 17.29 -6.93
N ASN A 126 13.38 15.97 -7.01
CA ASN A 126 13.42 15.05 -5.86
C ASN A 126 14.80 14.46 -5.62
N TYR A 127 15.79 14.74 -6.48
CA TYR A 127 17.11 14.08 -6.47
C TYR A 127 17.81 14.12 -5.13
N ILE A 128 17.80 15.23 -4.41
CA ILE A 128 18.55 15.39 -3.15
C ILE A 128 17.99 14.45 -2.08
N SER A 129 16.67 14.39 -1.92
CA SER A 129 16.01 13.49 -0.96
C SER A 129 16.17 12.02 -1.38
N ILE A 130 16.03 11.72 -2.67
CA ILE A 130 16.22 10.37 -3.21
C ILE A 130 17.67 9.90 -2.96
N LYS A 131 18.66 10.75 -3.24
CA LYS A 131 20.06 10.41 -2.98
C LYS A 131 20.30 10.10 -1.51
N HIS A 132 19.75 10.90 -0.61
CA HIS A 132 19.83 10.64 0.82
C HIS A 132 19.22 9.27 1.19
N MET A 133 18.02 8.96 0.68
CA MET A 133 17.39 7.65 0.88
C MET A 133 18.31 6.50 0.39
N LEU A 134 18.85 6.61 -0.83
CA LEU A 134 19.76 5.59 -1.37
C LEU A 134 21.00 5.42 -0.51
N ASP A 135 21.61 6.52 -0.01
CA ASP A 135 22.76 6.50 0.87
C ASP A 135 22.43 5.80 2.22
N VAL A 136 21.23 6.04 2.79
CA VAL A 136 20.78 5.35 4.02
C VAL A 136 20.58 3.86 3.77
N LEU A 137 19.91 3.48 2.69
CA LEU A 137 19.65 2.08 2.37
C LEU A 137 20.92 1.28 2.02
N ASP A 138 21.99 1.95 1.56
CA ASP A 138 23.31 1.33 1.31
C ASP A 138 24.24 1.36 2.55
N SER A 139 23.80 1.90 3.68
CA SER A 139 24.59 1.93 4.90
C SER A 139 24.89 0.53 5.45
N GLU A 140 25.95 0.39 6.24
CA GLU A 140 26.35 -0.90 6.83
C GLU A 140 25.27 -1.52 7.72
N GLU A 141 24.40 -0.70 8.30
CA GLU A 141 23.35 -1.10 9.22
C GLU A 141 22.16 -1.70 8.48
N VAL A 142 21.85 -1.22 7.28
CA VAL A 142 20.59 -1.51 6.58
C VAL A 142 20.77 -2.36 5.32
N ARG A 143 21.87 -2.18 4.57
CA ARG A 143 22.08 -2.78 3.25
C ARG A 143 21.85 -4.29 3.15
N ASN A 144 22.08 -5.02 4.25
CA ASN A 144 21.89 -6.47 4.25
C ASN A 144 20.42 -6.88 4.35
N THR A 145 19.52 -5.96 4.71
CA THR A 145 18.08 -6.17 4.73
C THR A 145 17.41 -5.72 3.44
N VAL A 146 18.12 -4.96 2.58
CA VAL A 146 17.57 -4.40 1.34
C VAL A 146 17.69 -5.41 0.20
N HIS A 147 16.55 -5.69 -0.45
CA HIS A 147 16.43 -6.65 -1.54
C HIS A 147 15.83 -5.97 -2.76
N ALA A 148 16.57 -5.97 -3.86
CA ALA A 148 16.02 -5.54 -5.15
C ALA A 148 14.97 -6.53 -5.64
N VAL A 149 13.81 -6.01 -6.07
CA VAL A 149 12.76 -6.84 -6.66
C VAL A 149 12.80 -6.78 -8.18
N SER A 150 12.28 -7.82 -8.80
CA SER A 150 12.17 -7.95 -10.25
C SER A 150 10.75 -8.34 -10.69
N LEU A 151 10.43 -8.04 -11.93
CA LEU A 151 9.15 -8.40 -12.53
C LEU A 151 8.86 -9.91 -12.33
N ARG A 152 7.64 -10.23 -11.92
CA ARG A 152 7.12 -11.58 -11.63
C ARG A 152 7.75 -12.29 -10.44
N GLN A 153 8.58 -11.63 -9.67
CA GLN A 153 9.07 -12.18 -8.42
C GLN A 153 7.89 -12.39 -7.46
N GLU A 154 7.91 -13.51 -6.75
CA GLU A 154 6.98 -13.83 -5.68
C GLU A 154 7.73 -13.89 -4.34
N ILE A 155 7.20 -13.19 -3.34
CA ILE A 155 7.71 -13.13 -1.98
C ILE A 155 6.60 -13.65 -1.08
N HIS A 156 6.95 -14.56 -0.15
CA HIS A 156 5.99 -15.20 0.72
C HIS A 156 6.25 -14.79 2.16
N VAL A 157 5.22 -14.30 2.83
CA VAL A 157 5.24 -14.03 4.27
C VAL A 157 4.01 -14.69 4.88
N ASP A 158 4.22 -15.68 5.72
CA ASP A 158 3.18 -16.52 6.35
C ASP A 158 2.16 -17.04 5.31
N ASN A 159 0.93 -16.59 5.39
CA ASN A 159 -0.16 -17.00 4.50
C ASN A 159 -0.37 -16.08 3.29
N LEU A 160 0.49 -15.07 3.11
CA LEU A 160 0.37 -14.07 2.06
C LEU A 160 1.45 -14.24 0.99
N PHE A 161 1.06 -13.96 -0.25
CA PHE A 161 1.89 -13.99 -1.45
C PHE A 161 1.93 -12.59 -2.04
N PHE A 162 3.12 -12.04 -2.20
CA PHE A 162 3.38 -10.73 -2.80
C PHE A 162 4.00 -10.96 -4.17
N LYS A 163 3.26 -10.64 -5.23
CA LYS A 163 3.72 -10.79 -6.61
C LYS A 163 4.02 -9.42 -7.20
N ILE A 164 5.20 -9.25 -7.77
CA ILE A 164 5.61 -8.02 -8.45
C ILE A 164 5.06 -8.05 -9.87
N LEU A 165 4.04 -7.25 -10.14
CA LEU A 165 3.43 -7.11 -11.47
C LEU A 165 4.14 -6.10 -12.36
N LYS A 166 4.88 -5.15 -11.76
CA LYS A 166 5.77 -4.21 -12.44
C LYS A 166 6.95 -3.91 -11.50
N ALA A 167 8.15 -3.92 -12.02
CA ALA A 167 9.34 -3.37 -11.38
C ALA A 167 9.73 -2.05 -12.05
N ASN A 168 10.76 -1.37 -11.52
CA ASN A 168 11.29 -0.17 -12.17
C ASN A 168 11.82 -0.48 -13.57
N SER A 169 11.85 0.53 -14.43
CA SER A 169 12.32 0.43 -15.81
C SER A 169 13.05 1.72 -16.17
N PRO A 170 14.39 1.69 -16.29
CA PRO A 170 15.19 2.89 -16.58
C PRO A 170 14.83 3.60 -17.88
N GLU A 171 14.18 2.89 -18.81
CA GLU A 171 13.72 3.42 -20.10
C GLU A 171 12.48 4.32 -19.94
N GLN A 172 11.76 4.21 -18.84
CA GLN A 172 10.56 5.00 -18.56
C GLN A 172 10.96 6.34 -17.95
N THR A 173 11.16 7.34 -18.79
CA THR A 173 11.69 8.67 -18.42
C THR A 173 10.64 9.79 -18.43
N ILE A 174 9.38 9.49 -18.76
CA ILE A 174 8.27 10.43 -18.66
C ILE A 174 7.60 10.23 -17.31
N ASN A 175 7.28 11.32 -16.57
CA ASN A 175 6.81 11.26 -15.20
C ASN A 175 7.67 10.27 -14.37
N ALA A 176 8.97 10.51 -14.48
CA ALA A 176 10.00 9.50 -14.27
C ALA A 176 9.95 8.87 -12.88
N GLY A 177 9.93 9.68 -11.81
CA GLY A 177 9.87 9.19 -10.44
C GLY A 177 8.64 8.31 -10.20
N ASN A 178 7.44 8.81 -10.52
CA ASN A 178 6.19 8.09 -10.31
C ASN A 178 6.10 6.80 -11.12
N ASN A 179 6.51 6.83 -12.38
CA ASN A 179 6.46 5.66 -13.25
C ASN A 179 7.50 4.58 -12.91
N GLN A 180 8.42 4.86 -11.98
CA GLN A 180 9.26 3.79 -11.39
C GLN A 180 8.51 2.97 -10.32
N SER A 181 7.28 3.31 -9.99
CA SER A 181 6.48 2.54 -9.02
C SER A 181 6.52 1.05 -9.34
N ILE A 182 6.90 0.24 -8.36
CA ILE A 182 6.64 -1.19 -8.41
C ILE A 182 5.15 -1.41 -8.16
N VAL A 183 4.53 -2.29 -8.93
CA VAL A 183 3.15 -2.69 -8.72
C VAL A 183 3.14 -4.05 -8.04
N ILE A 184 2.46 -4.11 -6.89
CA ILE A 184 2.45 -5.28 -6.02
C ILE A 184 1.03 -5.84 -5.93
N LYS A 185 0.86 -7.11 -6.23
CA LYS A 185 -0.37 -7.83 -5.90
C LYS A 185 -0.11 -8.68 -4.66
N VAL A 186 -0.78 -8.35 -3.57
CA VAL A 186 -0.86 -9.20 -2.39
C VAL A 186 -2.06 -10.13 -2.52
N SER A 187 -1.89 -11.38 -2.18
CA SER A 187 -2.97 -12.35 -2.21
C SER A 187 -2.80 -13.40 -1.13
N ASN A 188 -3.91 -13.99 -0.73
CA ASN A 188 -3.97 -15.31 -0.13
C ASN A 188 -4.71 -16.25 -1.10
N ASN A 189 -5.07 -17.45 -0.71
CA ASN A 189 -5.76 -18.39 -1.60
C ASN A 189 -7.21 -17.97 -1.96
N ILE A 190 -7.72 -16.85 -1.42
CA ILE A 190 -9.14 -16.46 -1.51
C ILE A 190 -9.31 -15.02 -1.98
N LYS A 191 -8.44 -14.12 -1.53
CA LYS A 191 -8.56 -12.67 -1.71
C LYS A 191 -7.28 -12.05 -2.22
N SER A 192 -7.43 -10.89 -2.86
CA SER A 192 -6.28 -10.14 -3.36
C SER A 192 -6.51 -8.63 -3.34
N MET A 193 -5.40 -7.90 -3.23
CA MET A 193 -5.33 -6.45 -3.35
C MET A 193 -4.14 -6.06 -4.22
N ILE A 194 -4.30 -5.00 -5.01
CA ILE A 194 -3.21 -4.44 -5.81
C ILE A 194 -2.84 -3.07 -5.26
N PHE A 195 -1.54 -2.86 -5.09
CA PHE A 195 -0.91 -1.57 -4.83
C PHE A 195 -0.27 -1.09 -6.13
N LEU A 196 -0.76 0.03 -6.65
CA LEU A 196 -0.31 0.63 -7.91
C LEU A 196 0.82 1.65 -7.70
N GLY A 197 1.06 2.07 -6.43
CA GLY A 197 1.92 3.20 -6.13
C GLY A 197 1.40 4.45 -6.83
N ASP A 198 2.32 5.18 -7.46
CA ASP A 198 1.99 6.39 -8.22
C ASP A 198 2.11 6.20 -9.73
N LEU A 199 1.92 4.95 -10.20
CA LEU A 199 1.94 4.64 -11.62
C LEU A 199 1.00 5.56 -12.41
N GLY A 200 1.55 6.23 -13.41
CA GLY A 200 0.82 7.11 -14.32
C GLY A 200 0.28 6.36 -15.55
N SER A 201 -0.49 7.09 -16.36
CA SER A 201 -1.11 6.54 -17.58
C SER A 201 -0.12 6.39 -18.75
N GLU A 202 1.09 6.94 -18.66
CA GLU A 202 2.06 6.96 -19.75
C GLU A 202 2.53 5.56 -20.16
N TYR A 203 2.57 4.62 -19.22
CA TYR A 203 3.03 3.25 -19.45
C TYR A 203 1.96 2.19 -19.15
N GLU A 204 0.70 2.56 -19.01
CA GLU A 204 -0.40 1.64 -18.68
C GLU A 204 -0.66 0.59 -19.75
N GLU A 205 -0.42 0.91 -21.04
CA GLU A 205 -0.58 -0.05 -22.14
C GLU A 205 0.36 -1.23 -21.98
N GLU A 206 1.64 -0.96 -21.72
CA GLU A 206 2.65 -1.99 -21.46
C GLU A 206 2.29 -2.80 -20.21
N PHE A 207 1.86 -2.12 -19.14
CA PHE A 207 1.44 -2.76 -17.90
C PHE A 207 0.26 -3.71 -18.13
N LEU A 208 -0.77 -3.27 -18.86
CA LEU A 208 -1.93 -4.10 -19.20
C LEU A 208 -1.54 -5.32 -20.05
N LEU A 209 -0.75 -5.12 -21.10
CA LEU A 209 -0.32 -6.21 -21.97
C LEU A 209 0.44 -7.30 -21.19
N ASN A 210 1.21 -6.90 -20.19
CA ASN A 210 2.00 -7.83 -19.39
C ASN A 210 1.21 -8.55 -18.30
N ASN A 211 0.05 -8.02 -17.85
CA ASN A 211 -0.63 -8.49 -16.64
C ASN A 211 -2.13 -8.81 -16.82
N LEU A 212 -2.66 -8.78 -18.04
CA LEU A 212 -4.11 -8.89 -18.29
C LEU A 212 -4.75 -10.11 -17.63
N ASP A 213 -4.06 -11.25 -17.61
CA ASP A 213 -4.56 -12.50 -17.02
C ASP A 213 -4.46 -12.54 -15.48
N GLU A 214 -3.77 -11.57 -14.84
CA GLU A 214 -3.45 -11.59 -13.42
C GLU A 214 -3.90 -10.33 -12.67
N ILE A 215 -4.39 -9.31 -13.39
CA ILE A 215 -4.65 -7.98 -12.82
C ILE A 215 -5.93 -7.92 -11.97
N GLU A 216 -6.89 -8.84 -12.12
CA GLU A 216 -8.10 -8.82 -11.29
C GLU A 216 -7.78 -8.91 -9.80
N ALA A 217 -8.47 -8.08 -8.97
CA ALA A 217 -8.31 -8.09 -7.52
C ALA A 217 -9.57 -7.61 -6.79
N ASP A 218 -9.77 -8.09 -5.55
CA ASP A 218 -10.91 -7.66 -4.72
C ASP A 218 -10.76 -6.21 -4.25
N ALA A 219 -9.52 -5.74 -4.06
CA ALA A 219 -9.24 -4.37 -3.62
C ALA A 219 -8.08 -3.75 -4.41
N VAL A 220 -8.04 -2.42 -4.44
CA VAL A 220 -6.97 -1.64 -5.07
C VAL A 220 -6.63 -0.39 -4.26
N GLN A 221 -5.35 -0.06 -4.16
CA GLN A 221 -4.92 1.28 -3.82
C GLN A 221 -5.02 2.15 -5.08
N VAL A 222 -5.71 3.28 -5.00
CA VAL A 222 -5.93 4.20 -6.11
C VAL A 222 -4.62 4.91 -6.45
N ALA A 223 -4.16 4.70 -7.69
CA ALA A 223 -2.85 5.16 -8.16
C ALA A 223 -2.66 6.67 -8.01
N HIS A 224 -1.46 7.08 -7.60
CA HIS A 224 -1.03 8.47 -7.48
C HIS A 224 -2.07 9.32 -6.72
N HIS A 225 -2.55 8.79 -5.59
CA HIS A 225 -3.52 9.44 -4.71
C HIS A 225 -4.82 9.85 -5.43
N GLY A 226 -5.10 9.27 -6.62
CA GLY A 226 -6.23 9.65 -7.47
C GLY A 226 -6.05 10.93 -8.28
N GLN A 227 -4.88 11.57 -8.23
CA GLN A 227 -4.61 12.88 -8.86
C GLN A 227 -4.27 12.78 -10.35
N ALA A 228 -3.25 11.99 -10.70
CA ALA A 228 -2.73 11.86 -12.07
C ALA A 228 -2.19 10.44 -12.35
N GLY A 229 -2.80 9.44 -11.71
CA GLY A 229 -2.43 8.04 -11.87
C GLY A 229 -2.89 7.43 -13.20
N VAL A 230 -3.08 6.12 -13.19
CA VAL A 230 -3.58 5.35 -14.33
C VAL A 230 -4.98 5.78 -14.76
N SER A 231 -5.39 5.40 -15.98
CA SER A 231 -6.73 5.68 -16.49
C SER A 231 -7.78 4.67 -15.98
N ASP A 232 -9.05 4.91 -16.36
CA ASP A 232 -10.17 4.02 -16.09
C ASP A 232 -9.96 2.59 -16.63
N ARG A 233 -9.14 2.42 -17.67
CA ARG A 233 -8.83 1.10 -18.25
C ARG A 233 -8.21 0.15 -17.22
N ILE A 234 -7.32 0.66 -16.38
CA ILE A 234 -6.67 -0.13 -15.32
C ILE A 234 -7.70 -0.52 -14.28
N TYR A 235 -8.49 0.42 -13.77
CA TYR A 235 -9.51 0.14 -12.76
C TYR A 235 -10.59 -0.82 -13.27
N ASN A 236 -11.01 -0.68 -14.55
CA ASN A 236 -11.93 -1.62 -15.17
C ASN A 236 -11.33 -3.03 -15.32
N ALA A 237 -10.02 -3.14 -15.59
CA ALA A 237 -9.34 -4.42 -15.69
C ALA A 237 -9.14 -5.07 -14.30
N ILE A 238 -8.86 -4.29 -13.26
CA ILE A 238 -8.78 -4.78 -11.87
C ILE A 238 -10.17 -5.20 -11.37
N ASN A 239 -11.22 -4.47 -11.74
CA ASN A 239 -12.62 -4.68 -11.32
C ASN A 239 -12.77 -4.83 -9.80
N PRO A 240 -12.26 -3.86 -9.00
CA PRO A 240 -12.21 -3.97 -7.55
C PRO A 240 -13.59 -3.79 -6.91
N LYS A 241 -13.78 -4.39 -5.73
CA LYS A 241 -14.93 -4.12 -4.86
C LYS A 241 -14.62 -3.05 -3.82
N ILE A 242 -13.33 -2.84 -3.53
CA ILE A 242 -12.83 -1.91 -2.52
C ILE A 242 -11.73 -1.07 -3.13
N CYS A 243 -11.81 0.24 -2.94
CA CYS A 243 -10.79 1.20 -3.34
C CYS A 243 -10.28 1.98 -2.12
N PHE A 244 -8.97 1.93 -1.90
CA PHE A 244 -8.28 2.71 -0.88
C PHE A 244 -7.67 3.96 -1.50
N TRP A 245 -7.96 5.11 -0.91
CA TRP A 245 -7.52 6.42 -1.38
C TRP A 245 -6.53 7.04 -0.38
N PRO A 246 -5.23 6.96 -0.63
CA PRO A 246 -4.21 7.56 0.24
C PRO A 246 -4.12 9.08 -0.02
N ILE A 247 -5.12 9.82 0.44
CA ILE A 247 -5.34 11.22 0.05
C ILE A 247 -5.88 12.04 1.23
N PRO A 248 -5.35 13.27 1.48
CA PRO A 248 -5.87 14.17 2.50
C PRO A 248 -7.17 14.86 2.05
N ASP A 249 -7.90 15.42 3.03
CA ASP A 249 -9.21 16.03 2.79
C ASP A 249 -9.18 17.21 1.79
N TRP A 250 -8.14 18.02 1.82
CA TRP A 250 -8.06 19.18 0.93
C TRP A 250 -7.92 18.80 -0.55
N ILE A 251 -7.28 17.67 -0.86
CA ILE A 251 -7.24 17.12 -2.22
C ILE A 251 -8.56 16.40 -2.53
N TRP A 252 -9.06 15.57 -1.60
CA TRP A 252 -10.32 14.85 -1.78
C TRP A 252 -11.50 15.77 -2.08
N SER A 253 -11.60 16.89 -1.35
CA SER A 253 -12.62 17.91 -1.57
C SER A 253 -12.33 18.80 -2.78
N ASN A 254 -11.16 18.63 -3.42
CA ASN A 254 -10.65 19.48 -4.51
C ASN A 254 -10.61 20.97 -4.10
N ASN A 255 -10.33 21.22 -2.82
CA ASN A 255 -10.31 22.56 -2.22
C ASN A 255 -8.89 22.86 -1.74
N PRO A 256 -8.07 23.56 -2.53
CA PRO A 256 -6.69 23.88 -2.15
C PRO A 256 -6.66 24.76 -0.89
N VAL A 257 -5.78 24.42 0.05
CA VAL A 257 -5.61 25.09 1.36
C VAL A 257 -5.27 26.57 1.19
N ASP A 258 -4.62 26.96 0.10
CA ASP A 258 -4.20 28.34 -0.22
C ASP A 258 -5.26 29.15 -0.99
N GLY A 259 -6.43 28.58 -1.26
CA GLY A 259 -7.48 29.23 -2.03
C GLY A 259 -7.16 29.36 -3.53
N SER A 260 -6.07 28.77 -4.02
CA SER A 260 -5.77 28.72 -5.44
C SER A 260 -6.73 27.75 -6.12
N SER A 261 -7.61 28.24 -6.97
CA SER A 261 -8.60 27.45 -7.70
C SER A 261 -8.00 26.61 -8.84
N THR A 262 -6.71 26.34 -8.81
CA THR A 262 -5.96 25.75 -9.92
C THR A 262 -5.79 24.24 -9.78
N GLY A 263 -6.79 23.54 -9.27
CA GLY A 263 -6.77 22.09 -9.24
C GLY A 263 -6.80 21.48 -10.63
N SER A 264 -5.65 21.27 -11.23
CA SER A 264 -5.48 20.34 -12.37
C SER A 264 -5.59 18.88 -11.92
N TRP A 265 -6.06 18.65 -10.71
CA TRP A 265 -6.20 17.33 -10.12
C TRP A 265 -7.32 16.55 -10.82
N LYS A 266 -6.99 15.42 -11.40
CA LYS A 266 -7.97 14.51 -12.00
C LYS A 266 -8.81 13.76 -10.96
N ILE A 267 -8.78 14.16 -9.70
CA ILE A 267 -9.46 13.47 -8.60
C ILE A 267 -10.96 13.25 -8.85
N LEU A 268 -11.64 14.25 -9.39
CA LEU A 268 -13.08 14.14 -9.68
C LEU A 268 -13.35 13.14 -10.82
N GLU A 269 -12.49 13.12 -11.83
CA GLU A 269 -12.57 12.16 -12.93
C GLU A 269 -12.30 10.73 -12.42
N THR A 270 -11.25 10.55 -11.63
CA THR A 270 -10.91 9.24 -11.04
C THR A 270 -12.05 8.74 -10.12
N ARG A 271 -12.64 9.62 -9.32
CA ARG A 271 -13.82 9.27 -8.50
C ARG A 271 -15.00 8.84 -9.36
N GLU A 272 -15.28 9.54 -10.46
CA GLU A 272 -16.37 9.18 -11.38
C GLU A 272 -16.15 7.78 -11.99
N TRP A 273 -14.90 7.42 -12.33
CA TRP A 273 -14.58 6.07 -12.81
C TRP A 273 -14.85 4.99 -11.76
N ILE A 274 -14.37 5.21 -10.54
CA ILE A 274 -14.55 4.27 -9.43
C ILE A 274 -16.04 4.14 -9.04
N GLU A 275 -16.79 5.24 -9.03
CA GLU A 275 -18.23 5.23 -8.80
C GLU A 275 -18.99 4.41 -9.85
N LYS A 276 -18.57 4.46 -11.12
CA LYS A 276 -19.15 3.65 -12.21
C LYS A 276 -18.89 2.15 -12.02
N ILE A 277 -17.73 1.79 -11.47
CA ILE A 277 -17.40 0.40 -11.11
C ILE A 277 -18.27 -0.07 -9.94
N GLY A 278 -18.69 0.83 -9.07
CA GLY A 278 -19.49 0.54 -7.88
C GLY A 278 -18.68 0.01 -6.69
N ALA A 279 -17.39 0.32 -6.64
CA ALA A 279 -16.52 -0.06 -5.54
C ALA A 279 -16.78 0.79 -4.28
N GLU A 280 -16.62 0.17 -3.11
CA GLU A 280 -16.64 0.86 -1.82
C GLU A 280 -15.32 1.64 -1.64
N ASN A 281 -15.43 2.90 -1.17
CA ASN A 281 -14.29 3.81 -1.06
C ASN A 281 -13.90 4.03 0.40
N TYR A 282 -12.61 3.87 0.69
CA TYR A 282 -11.98 4.17 1.97
C TYR A 282 -10.92 5.24 1.78
N VAL A 283 -11.08 6.39 2.43
CA VAL A 283 -10.30 7.60 2.18
C VAL A 283 -9.45 7.95 3.39
N ALA A 284 -8.15 8.06 3.23
CA ALA A 284 -7.18 8.30 4.31
C ALA A 284 -7.39 9.61 5.08
N LYS A 285 -8.18 10.55 4.54
CA LYS A 285 -8.60 11.78 5.23
C LYS A 285 -9.45 11.55 6.46
N ASP A 286 -10.04 10.38 6.61
CA ASP A 286 -10.99 10.05 7.68
C ASP A 286 -10.28 9.37 8.88
N GLY A 287 -8.96 9.40 8.94
CA GLY A 287 -8.12 8.73 9.94
C GLY A 287 -7.65 7.36 9.46
N ASP A 288 -6.97 6.61 10.33
CA ASP A 288 -6.56 5.24 10.04
C ASP A 288 -7.77 4.33 9.80
N ILE A 289 -7.72 3.56 8.72
CA ILE A 289 -8.81 2.68 8.31
C ILE A 289 -8.31 1.25 8.24
N THR A 290 -8.82 0.38 9.11
CA THR A 290 -8.51 -1.06 9.08
C THR A 290 -9.66 -1.84 8.48
N ILE A 291 -9.41 -2.56 7.39
CA ILE A 291 -10.38 -3.39 6.67
C ILE A 291 -9.87 -4.83 6.60
N ASN A 292 -10.78 -5.76 6.77
CA ASN A 292 -10.54 -7.16 6.41
C ASN A 292 -11.20 -7.43 5.06
N ILE A 293 -10.42 -7.63 4.02
CA ILE A 293 -10.86 -7.98 2.66
C ILE A 293 -11.29 -9.46 2.68
N HIS A 294 -12.59 -9.72 2.75
CA HIS A 294 -13.17 -11.05 2.94
C HIS A 294 -14.26 -11.40 1.92
#